data_bfb4853117fcde5b32368df51e33a97f
#
_entry.id   bfb4853117fcde5b32368df51e33a97f
#
_cell.length_a   1.000
_cell.length_b   1.000
_cell.length_c   1.000
_cell.angle_alpha   90.00
_cell.angle_beta   90.00
_cell.angle_gamma   90.00
#
_symmetry.space_group_name_H-M   'P 1'
#
loop_
_entity.id
_entity.type
_entity.pdbx_description
1 polymer ?
#
loop_
_entity_poly.entity_id
_entity_poly.type
_entity_poly.pdbx_seq_one_letter_code
_entity_poly.pdbx_strand_id
1 'polypeptide(L)'
;GWIFRALYDYNSTYFGQVSYRRDASSRFHPDHRWGNFYSFGGAWIMTKEPWMKDVEWLNSLKLKASFGQNGNDNISDFLYTDTYSINKGEGNDISLTLLSKGNEKITWETVTNINAGVEFEMFSSRLRGSVEYFYRKTTDMLCCLYVPLSVGYAGYYSNVGDMANKGVEI
;
A
#
# COMPACT_ATOMS: atom_id res chain seq x y z
N GLY A 1 -9.91 13.19 3.99
CA GLY A 1 -9.01 12.34 4.76
C GLY A 1 -8.42 13.05 5.96
N TRP A 2 -7.89 12.30 6.89
CA TRP A 2 -7.18 12.78 8.07
C TRP A 2 -5.84 12.07 8.17
N ILE A 3 -4.85 12.78 8.67
CA ILE A 3 -3.54 12.20 8.94
C ILE A 3 -3.08 12.60 10.34
N PHE A 4 -2.58 11.64 11.08
CA PHE A 4 -1.85 11.84 12.32
C PHE A 4 -0.45 11.26 12.16
N ARG A 5 0.58 11.97 12.64
CA ARG A 5 1.97 11.51 12.61
C ARG A 5 2.67 11.95 13.88
N ALA A 6 3.39 11.03 14.52
CA ALA A 6 4.28 11.29 15.63
C ALA A 6 5.70 10.82 15.28
N LEU A 7 6.68 11.62 15.63
CA LEU A 7 8.10 11.34 15.47
C LEU A 7 8.74 11.39 16.84
N TYR A 8 9.65 10.46 17.10
CA TYR A 8 10.40 10.37 18.34
C TYR A 8 11.89 10.24 18.03
N ASP A 9 12.68 11.04 18.68
CA ASP A 9 14.15 10.97 18.67
C ASP A 9 14.64 11.03 20.11
N TYR A 10 15.46 10.06 20.49
CA TYR A 10 16.11 10.04 21.78
C TYR A 10 17.63 9.94 21.60
N ASN A 11 18.33 10.97 22.04
CA ASN A 11 19.80 11.10 21.97
C ASN A 11 20.37 10.88 20.57
N SER A 12 19.60 11.11 19.52
CA SER A 12 19.98 10.77 18.13
C SER A 12 20.49 9.32 17.99
N THR A 13 20.04 8.43 18.85
CA THR A 13 20.40 7.00 18.91
C THR A 13 19.19 6.15 18.55
N TYR A 14 18.02 6.50 19.11
CA TYR A 14 16.78 5.80 18.88
C TYR A 14 15.81 6.70 18.14
N PHE A 15 15.27 6.21 17.04
CA PHE A 15 14.29 6.94 16.22
C PHE A 15 13.03 6.11 16.13
N GLY A 16 11.89 6.75 16.32
CA GLY A 16 10.58 6.16 16.20
C GLY A 16 9.66 7.01 15.35
N GLN A 17 8.82 6.38 14.56
CA GLN A 17 7.79 7.04 13.78
C GLN A 17 6.52 6.23 13.83
N VAL A 18 5.39 6.90 14.03
CA VAL A 18 4.06 6.32 13.94
C VAL A 18 3.21 7.23 13.08
N SER A 19 2.47 6.70 12.13
CA SER A 19 1.44 7.45 11.43
C SER A 19 0.15 6.64 11.28
N TYR A 20 -0.95 7.37 11.30
CA TYR A 20 -2.28 6.87 11.01
C TYR A 20 -2.91 7.79 9.97
N ARG A 21 -3.46 7.19 8.91
CA ARG A 21 -4.19 7.88 7.87
C ARG A 21 -5.56 7.25 7.66
N ARG A 22 -6.56 8.07 7.58
CA ARG A 22 -7.91 7.67 7.22
C ARG A 22 -8.36 8.48 6.01
N ASP A 23 -8.59 7.78 4.91
CA ASP A 23 -9.00 8.37 3.65
C ASP A 23 -10.38 7.85 3.22
N ALA A 24 -11.11 8.68 2.46
CA ALA A 24 -12.35 8.28 1.81
C ALA A 24 -12.25 8.51 0.32
N SER A 25 -12.73 7.55 -0.46
CA SER A 25 -12.82 7.66 -1.91
C SER A 25 -14.29 7.62 -2.35
N SER A 26 -14.68 8.55 -3.23
CA SER A 26 -16.00 8.59 -3.84
C SER A 26 -16.23 7.47 -4.88
N ARG A 27 -15.17 6.75 -5.24
CA ARG A 27 -15.22 5.62 -6.18
C ARG A 27 -15.88 4.38 -5.60
N PHE A 28 -15.99 4.33 -4.25
CA PHE A 28 -16.61 3.23 -3.52
C PHE A 28 -18.00 3.62 -2.98
N HIS A 29 -18.82 2.61 -2.74
CA HIS A 29 -20.12 2.79 -2.08
C HIS A 29 -19.94 3.52 -0.73
N PRO A 30 -20.91 4.36 -0.30
CA PRO A 30 -20.84 5.08 0.99
C PRO A 30 -20.41 4.25 2.19
N ASP A 31 -20.82 2.99 2.26
CA ASP A 31 -20.53 2.09 3.37
C ASP A 31 -19.11 1.51 3.34
N HIS A 32 -18.44 1.53 2.17
CA HIS A 32 -17.11 0.94 1.95
C HIS A 32 -16.03 1.95 1.52
N ARG A 33 -16.36 3.24 1.53
CA ARG A 33 -15.46 4.30 1.05
C ARG A 33 -14.28 4.65 1.95
N TRP A 34 -14.35 4.30 3.24
CA TRP A 34 -13.33 4.67 4.20
C TRP A 34 -12.27 3.59 4.35
N GLY A 35 -11.00 3.96 4.07
CA GLY A 35 -9.81 3.16 4.34
C GLY A 35 -9.04 3.69 5.55
N ASN A 36 -8.47 2.78 6.35
CA ASN A 36 -7.61 3.10 7.48
C ASN A 36 -6.23 2.50 7.24
N PHE A 37 -5.19 3.31 7.29
CA PHE A 37 -3.83 2.91 6.97
C PHE A 37 -2.90 3.32 8.09
N TYR A 38 -2.08 2.36 8.53
CA TYR A 38 -1.15 2.51 9.63
C TYR A 38 0.28 2.41 9.12
N SER A 39 1.20 3.15 9.74
CA SER A 39 2.61 2.95 9.52
C SER A 39 3.41 3.15 10.79
N PHE A 40 4.40 2.29 10.99
CA PHE A 40 5.32 2.29 12.10
C PHE A 40 6.73 2.17 11.54
N GLY A 41 7.67 2.88 12.11
CA GLY A 41 9.08 2.77 11.73
C GLY A 41 9.96 3.01 12.94
N GLY A 42 11.08 2.30 12.98
CA GLY A 42 12.09 2.48 14.00
C GLY A 42 13.49 2.35 13.42
N ALA A 43 14.42 3.09 13.98
CA ALA A 43 15.84 2.96 13.70
C ALA A 43 16.65 3.11 14.98
N TRP A 44 17.74 2.32 15.06
CA TRP A 44 18.65 2.32 16.17
C TRP A 44 20.09 2.40 15.67
N ILE A 45 20.82 3.43 16.13
CA ILE A 45 22.24 3.58 15.83
C ILE A 45 23.04 2.93 16.93
N MET A 46 23.41 1.67 16.73
CA MET A 46 24.10 0.84 17.73
C MET A 46 25.47 1.39 18.11
N THR A 47 26.20 1.98 17.19
CA THR A 47 27.55 2.54 17.44
C THR A 47 27.56 3.71 18.42
N LYS A 48 26.43 4.31 18.74
CA LYS A 48 26.31 5.34 19.78
C LYS A 48 26.18 4.77 21.20
N GLU A 49 25.98 3.47 21.32
CA GLU A 49 25.87 2.81 22.61
C GLU A 49 27.22 2.74 23.34
N PRO A 50 27.24 2.84 24.69
CA PRO A 50 28.48 2.80 25.48
C PRO A 50 29.31 1.56 25.25
N TRP A 51 28.70 0.40 25.05
CA TRP A 51 29.34 -0.90 24.85
C TRP A 51 29.94 -1.09 23.46
N MET A 52 29.60 -0.22 22.47
CA MET A 52 30.16 -0.24 21.12
C MET A 52 31.30 0.75 20.91
N LYS A 53 31.59 1.63 21.86
CA LYS A 53 32.62 2.69 21.74
C LYS A 53 34.02 2.18 21.52
N ASP A 54 34.34 0.98 22.00
CA ASP A 54 35.67 0.36 21.89
C ASP A 54 35.92 -0.35 20.55
N VAL A 55 34.90 -0.34 19.66
CA VAL A 55 34.96 -1.01 18.34
C VAL A 55 35.43 -0.01 17.29
N GLU A 56 36.73 0.25 17.22
CA GLU A 56 37.35 1.28 16.37
C GLU A 56 37.17 1.05 14.85
N TRP A 57 37.04 -0.21 14.42
CA TRP A 57 36.89 -0.54 13.00
C TRP A 57 35.47 -0.31 12.45
N LEU A 58 34.47 -0.15 13.32
CA LEU A 58 33.07 0.04 12.98
C LEU A 58 32.63 1.50 13.22
N ASN A 59 32.57 2.29 12.16
CA ASN A 59 32.22 3.71 12.25
C ASN A 59 30.73 3.95 12.48
N SER A 60 29.87 3.17 11.82
CA SER A 60 28.44 3.27 12.00
C SER A 60 27.79 1.91 11.80
N LEU A 61 26.87 1.56 12.69
CA LEU A 61 25.98 0.42 12.56
C LEU A 61 24.56 0.87 12.93
N LYS A 62 23.65 0.83 11.95
CA LYS A 62 22.27 1.25 12.13
C LYS A 62 21.34 0.11 11.76
N LEU A 63 20.49 -0.26 12.69
CA LEU A 63 19.35 -1.15 12.43
C LEU A 63 18.12 -0.31 12.09
N LYS A 64 17.34 -0.75 11.11
CA LYS A 64 16.08 -0.12 10.75
C LYS A 64 15.00 -1.17 10.53
N ALA A 65 13.79 -0.85 10.94
CA ALA A 65 12.61 -1.67 10.65
C ALA A 65 11.42 -0.77 10.38
N SER A 66 10.59 -1.16 9.44
CA SER A 66 9.36 -0.43 9.14
C SER A 66 8.22 -1.36 8.75
N PHE A 67 7.03 -0.95 9.10
CA PHE A 67 5.76 -1.51 8.67
C PHE A 67 4.91 -0.38 8.12
N GLY A 68 4.25 -0.55 6.97
CA GLY A 68 3.38 0.46 6.42
C GLY A 68 2.29 -0.13 5.56
N GLN A 69 1.10 0.48 5.65
CA GLN A 69 -0.04 0.17 4.81
C GLN A 69 -0.38 1.36 3.92
N ASN A 70 -0.71 1.08 2.65
CA ASN A 70 -1.22 2.05 1.70
C ASN A 70 -2.46 1.49 1.02
N GLY A 71 -3.48 2.33 0.87
CA GLY A 71 -4.65 2.03 0.06
C GLY A 71 -4.44 2.42 -1.40
N ASN A 72 -5.02 1.63 -2.28
CA ASN A 72 -5.14 1.92 -3.70
C ASN A 72 -6.63 1.93 -4.08
N ASP A 73 -7.10 3.02 -4.70
CA ASP A 73 -8.45 3.21 -5.21
C ASP A 73 -8.44 3.48 -6.72
N ASN A 74 -7.40 3.02 -7.43
CA ASN A 74 -7.24 3.28 -8.86
C ASN A 74 -8.19 2.43 -9.71
N ILE A 75 -9.47 2.80 -9.67
CA ILE A 75 -10.56 2.25 -10.47
C ILE A 75 -11.38 3.39 -11.10
N SER A 76 -12.19 3.06 -12.08
CA SER A 76 -13.14 4.02 -12.66
C SER A 76 -14.22 4.43 -11.66
N ASP A 77 -14.81 5.58 -11.86
CA ASP A 77 -15.90 6.09 -11.03
C ASP A 77 -17.17 5.25 -11.22
N PHE A 78 -18.01 5.19 -10.17
CA PHE A 78 -19.35 4.56 -10.18
C PHE A 78 -19.38 3.05 -10.44
N LEU A 79 -18.27 2.32 -10.26
CA LEU A 79 -18.25 0.85 -10.44
C LEU A 79 -19.07 0.09 -9.38
N TYR A 80 -19.54 0.77 -8.34
CA TYR A 80 -20.47 0.20 -7.37
C TYR A 80 -21.94 0.22 -7.84
N THR A 81 -22.25 0.90 -8.97
CA THR A 81 -23.59 0.97 -9.58
C THR A 81 -23.60 0.33 -10.97
N ASP A 82 -24.76 -0.16 -11.40
CA ASP A 82 -24.95 -0.60 -12.79
C ASP A 82 -24.82 0.61 -13.74
N THR A 83 -24.00 0.46 -14.77
CA THR A 83 -23.81 1.50 -15.79
C THR A 83 -24.36 1.05 -17.13
N TYR A 84 -25.07 1.94 -17.82
CA TYR A 84 -25.74 1.67 -19.10
C TYR A 84 -25.19 2.60 -20.17
N SER A 85 -25.06 2.10 -21.40
CA SER A 85 -24.96 2.94 -22.60
C SER A 85 -26.36 3.20 -23.18
N ILE A 86 -26.55 4.44 -23.61
CA ILE A 86 -27.75 4.85 -24.29
C ILE A 86 -27.43 4.89 -25.78
N ASN A 87 -28.02 4.00 -26.58
CA ASN A 87 -27.87 3.97 -28.02
C ASN A 87 -29.14 4.53 -28.65
N LYS A 88 -29.01 5.51 -29.55
CA LYS A 88 -30.10 6.03 -30.36
C LYS A 88 -30.16 5.24 -31.66
N GLY A 89 -31.26 4.57 -31.88
CA GLY A 89 -31.62 3.97 -33.19
C GLY A 89 -32.06 4.96 -34.20
N GLU A 90 -32.41 4.50 -35.40
CA GLU A 90 -33.06 5.31 -36.42
C GLU A 90 -34.47 5.69 -35.94
N GLY A 91 -34.79 6.98 -35.99
CA GLY A 91 -36.03 7.53 -35.46
C GLY A 91 -35.93 7.99 -34.01
N ASN A 92 -36.91 7.68 -33.18
CA ASN A 92 -36.96 8.01 -31.75
C ASN A 92 -36.70 6.80 -30.85
N ASP A 93 -36.19 5.71 -31.39
CA ASP A 93 -35.89 4.49 -30.60
C ASP A 93 -34.66 4.69 -29.75
N ILE A 94 -34.80 4.43 -28.45
CA ILE A 94 -33.70 4.46 -27.46
C ILE A 94 -33.55 3.05 -26.95
N SER A 95 -32.34 2.49 -27.09
CA SER A 95 -31.95 1.22 -26.45
C SER A 95 -30.94 1.43 -25.33
N LEU A 96 -31.12 0.71 -24.23
CA LEU A 96 -30.23 0.69 -23.10
C LEU A 96 -29.45 -0.64 -23.12
N THR A 97 -28.13 -0.54 -23.13
CA THR A 97 -27.25 -1.71 -23.00
C THR A 97 -26.47 -1.63 -21.71
N LEU A 98 -26.53 -2.67 -20.88
CA LEU A 98 -25.73 -2.75 -19.65
C LEU A 98 -24.25 -2.83 -20.01
N LEU A 99 -23.47 -1.81 -19.63
CA LEU A 99 -22.02 -1.76 -19.85
C LEU A 99 -21.25 -2.52 -18.78
N SER A 100 -21.57 -2.27 -17.53
CA SER A 100 -20.92 -2.89 -16.38
C SER A 100 -21.92 -3.15 -15.28
N LYS A 101 -21.85 -4.33 -14.71
CA LYS A 101 -22.59 -4.70 -13.50
C LYS A 101 -21.93 -4.04 -12.30
N GLY A 102 -22.69 -3.30 -11.50
CA GLY A 102 -22.21 -2.68 -10.29
C GLY A 102 -21.90 -3.69 -9.18
N ASN A 103 -20.92 -3.36 -8.36
CA ASN A 103 -20.57 -4.13 -7.17
C ASN A 103 -20.47 -3.20 -5.95
N GLU A 104 -21.50 -3.17 -5.13
CA GLU A 104 -21.57 -2.32 -3.93
C GLU A 104 -20.53 -2.69 -2.88
N LYS A 105 -19.99 -3.92 -2.94
CA LYS A 105 -18.99 -4.45 -1.97
C LYS A 105 -17.56 -4.09 -2.31
N ILE A 106 -17.32 -3.41 -3.44
CA ILE A 106 -15.98 -3.02 -3.87
C ILE A 106 -15.37 -2.05 -2.84
N THR A 107 -14.13 -2.31 -2.45
CA THR A 107 -13.42 -1.54 -1.43
C THR A 107 -11.94 -1.35 -1.79
N TRP A 108 -11.20 -0.71 -0.92
CA TRP A 108 -9.77 -0.44 -1.08
C TRP A 108 -8.95 -1.71 -1.29
N GLU A 109 -8.08 -1.70 -2.28
CA GLU A 109 -6.94 -2.60 -2.34
C GLU A 109 -5.90 -2.11 -1.33
N THR A 110 -5.34 -3.01 -0.53
CA THR A 110 -4.37 -2.65 0.53
C THR A 110 -3.01 -3.24 0.23
N VAL A 111 -2.00 -2.38 0.20
CA VAL A 111 -0.59 -2.78 0.08
C VAL A 111 0.08 -2.65 1.43
N THR A 112 0.54 -3.75 1.98
CA THR A 112 1.32 -3.83 3.22
C THR A 112 2.79 -4.04 2.88
N ASN A 113 3.66 -3.18 3.42
CA ASN A 113 5.11 -3.27 3.28
C ASN A 113 5.73 -3.49 4.65
N ILE A 114 6.63 -4.46 4.75
CA ILE A 114 7.47 -4.73 5.92
C ILE A 114 8.91 -4.72 5.45
N ASN A 115 9.73 -3.86 6.03
CA ASN A 115 11.15 -3.79 5.74
C ASN A 115 11.96 -3.90 7.02
N ALA A 116 13.05 -4.63 6.98
CA ALA A 116 14.03 -4.70 8.06
C ALA A 116 15.44 -4.72 7.46
N GLY A 117 16.31 -3.85 7.93
CA GLY A 117 17.64 -3.71 7.33
C GLY A 117 18.71 -3.26 8.30
N VAL A 118 19.93 -3.44 7.85
CA VAL A 118 21.16 -3.03 8.53
C VAL A 118 21.94 -2.14 7.57
N GLU A 119 22.37 -0.99 8.06
CA GLU A 119 23.32 -0.11 7.36
C GLU A 119 24.61 -0.10 8.16
N PHE A 120 25.74 -0.27 7.51
CA PHE A 120 27.05 -0.30 8.15
C PHE A 120 28.08 0.55 7.42
N GLU A 121 29.01 1.07 8.19
CA GLU A 121 30.15 1.84 7.72
C GLU A 121 31.38 1.42 8.55
N MET A 122 32.44 0.98 7.88
CA MET A 122 33.60 0.36 8.50
C MET A 122 34.92 0.92 7.93
N PHE A 123 36.03 0.71 8.70
CA PHE A 123 37.41 1.03 8.29
C PHE A 123 37.59 2.50 7.88
N SER A 124 37.20 3.43 8.77
CA SER A 124 37.27 4.87 8.52
C SER A 124 36.51 5.27 7.24
N SER A 125 35.28 4.74 7.10
CA SER A 125 34.38 5.00 5.97
C SER A 125 34.83 4.47 4.61
N ARG A 126 35.82 3.55 4.59
CA ARG A 126 36.29 2.93 3.36
C ARG A 126 35.34 1.85 2.82
N LEU A 127 34.56 1.21 3.70
CA LEU A 127 33.56 0.23 3.33
C LEU A 127 32.22 0.68 3.88
N ARG A 128 31.23 0.84 2.98
CA ARG A 128 29.85 1.15 3.30
C ARG A 128 28.95 0.16 2.60
N GLY A 129 27.89 -0.25 3.27
CA GLY A 129 26.93 -1.15 2.69
C GLY A 129 25.62 -1.15 3.46
N SER A 130 24.62 -1.71 2.84
CA SER A 130 23.33 -1.99 3.48
C SER A 130 22.82 -3.34 3.04
N VAL A 131 22.14 -4.02 3.94
CA VAL A 131 21.39 -5.23 3.65
C VAL A 131 19.98 -5.02 4.15
N GLU A 132 19.00 -5.17 3.28
CA GLU A 132 17.60 -4.94 3.59
C GLU A 132 16.75 -6.12 3.13
N TYR A 133 15.95 -6.68 4.04
CA TYR A 133 14.89 -7.63 3.72
C TYR A 133 13.59 -6.87 3.54
N PHE A 134 12.87 -7.14 2.46
CA PHE A 134 11.54 -6.60 2.22
C PHE A 134 10.49 -7.70 2.05
N TYR A 135 9.30 -7.41 2.55
CA TYR A 135 8.08 -8.19 2.30
C TYR A 135 6.96 -7.23 1.94
N ARG A 136 6.41 -7.38 0.74
CA ARG A 136 5.28 -6.59 0.24
C ARG A 136 4.13 -7.50 -0.07
N LYS A 137 2.98 -7.27 0.58
CA LYS A 137 1.74 -8.00 0.34
C LYS A 137 0.67 -7.03 -0.14
N THR A 138 0.04 -7.35 -1.27
CA THR A 138 -1.17 -6.68 -1.76
C THR A 138 -2.35 -7.60 -1.48
N THR A 139 -3.37 -7.10 -0.81
CA THR A 139 -4.61 -7.81 -0.51
C THR A 139 -5.80 -7.10 -1.13
N ASP A 140 -6.85 -7.85 -1.37
CA ASP A 140 -8.09 -7.33 -1.96
C ASP A 140 -7.84 -6.62 -3.30
N MET A 141 -7.04 -7.25 -4.18
CA MET A 141 -6.66 -6.66 -5.47
C MET A 141 -7.90 -6.32 -6.31
N LEU A 142 -7.92 -5.12 -6.84
CA LEU A 142 -8.99 -4.60 -7.67
C LEU A 142 -8.85 -5.14 -9.10
N CYS A 143 -9.71 -6.09 -9.48
CA CYS A 143 -9.67 -6.75 -10.78
C CYS A 143 -11.04 -6.72 -11.47
N CYS A 144 -11.02 -6.63 -12.82
CA CYS A 144 -12.20 -6.86 -13.64
C CYS A 144 -12.37 -8.37 -13.86
N LEU A 145 -13.49 -8.92 -13.44
CA LEU A 145 -13.87 -10.29 -13.67
C LEU A 145 -14.73 -10.37 -14.94
N TYR A 146 -14.20 -11.00 -15.98
CA TYR A 146 -14.92 -11.21 -17.22
C TYR A 146 -15.92 -12.36 -17.10
N VAL A 147 -17.10 -12.16 -17.68
CA VAL A 147 -18.17 -13.17 -17.74
C VAL A 147 -18.50 -13.50 -19.20
N PRO A 148 -19.07 -14.68 -19.49
CA PRO A 148 -19.55 -14.98 -20.83
C PRO A 148 -20.57 -13.97 -21.31
N LEU A 149 -20.48 -13.54 -22.56
CA LEU A 149 -21.40 -12.52 -23.14
C LEU A 149 -22.87 -12.92 -23.10
N SER A 150 -23.17 -14.21 -22.98
CA SER A 150 -24.54 -14.74 -22.79
C SER A 150 -25.22 -14.23 -21.52
N VAL A 151 -24.45 -13.69 -20.55
CA VAL A 151 -24.98 -13.09 -19.31
C VAL A 151 -25.51 -11.66 -19.55
N GLY A 152 -25.19 -11.06 -20.71
CA GLY A 152 -25.68 -9.75 -21.11
C GLY A 152 -24.77 -8.56 -20.77
N TYR A 153 -23.59 -8.80 -20.18
CA TYR A 153 -22.54 -7.79 -19.92
C TYR A 153 -21.15 -8.42 -19.96
N ALA A 154 -20.10 -7.62 -20.15
CA ALA A 154 -18.75 -8.12 -20.37
C ALA A 154 -18.01 -8.53 -19.09
N GLY A 155 -18.34 -7.90 -17.97
CA GLY A 155 -17.68 -8.15 -16.69
C GLY A 155 -18.08 -7.17 -15.61
N TYR A 156 -17.49 -7.34 -14.42
CA TYR A 156 -17.67 -6.46 -13.28
C TYR A 156 -16.37 -6.39 -12.46
N TYR A 157 -16.21 -5.32 -11.70
CA TYR A 157 -15.06 -5.15 -10.83
C TYR A 157 -15.31 -5.74 -9.44
N SER A 158 -14.30 -6.38 -8.91
CA SER A 158 -14.33 -6.95 -7.55
C SER A 158 -12.95 -6.97 -6.93
N ASN A 159 -12.91 -7.05 -5.61
CA ASN A 159 -11.68 -7.32 -4.86
C ASN A 159 -11.42 -8.82 -4.89
N VAL A 160 -10.36 -9.25 -5.60
CA VAL A 160 -10.07 -10.68 -5.82
C VAL A 160 -8.58 -10.94 -5.75
N GLY A 161 -8.21 -11.88 -4.89
CA GLY A 161 -6.85 -12.38 -4.82
C GLY A 161 -5.89 -11.50 -4.03
N ASP A 162 -4.80 -12.15 -3.65
CA ASP A 162 -3.69 -11.56 -2.92
C ASP A 162 -2.39 -11.86 -3.68
N MET A 163 -1.45 -10.96 -3.58
CA MET A 163 -0.10 -11.13 -4.14
C MET A 163 0.93 -10.79 -3.08
N ALA A 164 2.01 -11.55 -2.99
CA ALA A 164 3.11 -11.25 -2.09
C ALA A 164 4.46 -11.34 -2.81
N ASN A 165 5.32 -10.36 -2.55
CA ASN A 165 6.70 -10.31 -3.01
C ASN A 165 7.62 -10.17 -1.80
N LYS A 166 8.73 -10.86 -1.80
CA LYS A 166 9.76 -10.77 -0.76
C LYS A 166 11.14 -10.93 -1.37
N GLY A 167 12.11 -10.30 -0.76
CA GLY A 167 13.49 -10.37 -1.24
C GLY A 167 14.48 -9.73 -0.28
N VAL A 168 15.73 -9.77 -0.69
CA VAL A 168 16.85 -9.13 -0.02
C VAL A 168 17.54 -8.21 -1.01
N GLU A 169 17.83 -7.00 -0.58
CA GLU A 169 18.60 -5.99 -1.32
C GLU A 169 19.93 -5.76 -0.60
N ILE A 170 21.00 -5.65 -1.37
CA ILE A 170 22.36 -5.44 -0.88
C ILE A 170 23.00 -4.26 -1.60
#